data_72983787ac4719c86f76b2226e4940c4
#
_entry.id   72983787ac4719c86f76b2226e4940c4
#
_cell.length_a   1.000
_cell.length_b   1.000
_cell.length_c   1.000
_cell.angle_alpha   90.00
_cell.angle_beta   90.00
_cell.angle_gamma   90.00
#
_symmetry.space_group_name_H-M   'P 1'
#
loop_
_entity.id
_entity.type
_entity.pdbx_description
1 polymer ?
#
loop_
_entity_poly.entity_id
_entity_poly.type
_entity_poly.pdbx_seq_one_letter_code
_entity_poly.pdbx_strand_id
1 'polypeptide(L)'
;MTIHRADLLLPGAGRAPVPGGAVLVDGRSIEAVGPYEELAAARPAARVRRWPGVLTPGLCNPYGPELLEQAYHPDPREADELGTEPLTGAALAALEMTESRWGASARRGVRRMLAHGTVAVAGRLRRETVADAVARSGLGFDERFEDPQGPPALDPLAGGRPVEDAFVLPPLDFEGRQADFAVFDVPGLSADGDPYAALARAGAASCVATVLDGRLVHRRA
;
A
#
# COMPACT_ATOMS: atom_id res chain seq x y z
N MET A 1 -9.36 14.43 14.19
CA MET A 1 -8.20 13.61 14.66
C MET A 1 -8.59 12.16 14.87
N THR A 2 -7.74 11.22 14.46
CA THR A 2 -7.93 9.77 14.64
C THR A 2 -6.61 9.13 15.06
N ILE A 3 -6.63 8.31 16.09
CA ILE A 3 -5.52 7.46 16.50
C ILE A 3 -5.71 6.08 15.87
N HIS A 4 -4.76 5.64 15.05
CA HIS A 4 -4.69 4.29 14.52
C HIS A 4 -3.68 3.50 15.37
N ARG A 5 -4.17 2.54 16.15
CA ARG A 5 -3.36 1.65 16.99
C ARG A 5 -3.25 0.28 16.36
N ALA A 6 -2.08 -0.34 16.45
CA ALA A 6 -1.83 -1.73 16.08
C ALA A 6 -1.12 -2.49 17.21
N ASP A 7 -1.00 -3.82 17.07
CA ASP A 7 -0.27 -4.64 18.04
C ASP A 7 1.24 -4.30 17.99
N LEU A 8 1.73 -3.95 16.79
CA LEU A 8 3.09 -3.47 16.57
C LEU A 8 3.08 -2.33 15.55
N LEU A 9 3.90 -1.33 15.77
CA LEU A 9 4.18 -0.26 14.80
C LEU A 9 5.63 -0.36 14.33
N LEU A 10 5.83 -0.41 13.02
CA LEU A 10 7.12 -0.24 12.35
C LEU A 10 7.14 1.15 11.74
N PRO A 11 7.80 2.15 12.34
CA PRO A 11 7.71 3.52 11.85
C PRO A 11 8.39 3.75 10.49
N GLY A 12 9.28 2.86 10.08
CA GLY A 12 10.02 2.92 8.82
C GLY A 12 11.47 2.45 8.98
N ALA A 13 12.22 2.52 7.88
CA ALA A 13 13.61 2.08 7.85
C ALA A 13 14.47 2.80 8.90
N GLY A 14 15.30 2.04 9.60
CA GLY A 14 16.20 2.55 10.64
C GLY A 14 15.52 3.00 11.93
N ARG A 15 14.24 2.71 12.11
CA ARG A 15 13.47 2.99 13.33
C ARG A 15 13.19 1.72 14.13
N ALA A 16 13.26 1.84 15.46
CA ALA A 16 12.91 0.72 16.33
C ALA A 16 11.39 0.43 16.27
N PRO A 17 10.98 -0.85 16.24
CA PRO A 17 9.59 -1.24 16.38
C PRO A 17 8.99 -0.76 17.70
N VAL A 18 7.72 -0.35 17.70
CA VAL A 18 7.00 0.15 18.88
C VAL A 18 5.86 -0.82 19.20
N PRO A 19 5.99 -1.69 20.22
CA PRO A 19 4.89 -2.56 20.66
C PRO A 19 3.68 -1.74 21.13
N GLY A 20 2.48 -2.13 20.69
CA GLY A 20 1.25 -1.38 20.96
C GLY A 20 1.28 0.04 20.41
N GLY A 21 2.10 0.30 19.40
CA GLY A 21 2.30 1.61 18.84
C GLY A 21 1.11 2.13 18.04
N ALA A 22 1.09 3.43 17.84
CA ALA A 22 0.01 4.12 17.15
C ALA A 22 0.49 5.33 16.36
N VAL A 23 -0.35 5.73 15.42
CA VAL A 23 -0.21 6.95 14.60
C VAL A 23 -1.41 7.84 14.86
N LEU A 24 -1.17 9.09 15.24
CA LEU A 24 -2.19 10.13 15.35
C LEU A 24 -2.28 10.88 14.02
N VAL A 25 -3.47 10.87 13.43
CA VAL A 25 -3.76 11.54 12.15
C VAL A 25 -4.68 12.72 12.37
N ASP A 26 -4.33 13.86 11.81
CA ASP A 26 -5.20 15.02 11.68
C ASP A 26 -5.32 15.45 10.21
N GLY A 27 -6.55 15.39 9.68
CA GLY A 27 -6.77 15.65 8.27
C GLY A 27 -5.96 14.69 7.37
N ARG A 28 -4.96 15.22 6.69
CA ARG A 28 -4.09 14.50 5.75
C ARG A 28 -2.70 14.21 6.32
N SER A 29 -2.38 14.69 7.52
CA SER A 29 -1.05 14.65 8.08
C SER A 29 -0.97 13.75 9.30
N ILE A 30 0.22 13.18 9.53
CA ILE A 30 0.59 12.53 10.78
C ILE A 30 1.06 13.60 11.75
N GLU A 31 0.36 13.70 12.90
CA GLU A 31 0.68 14.64 13.98
C GLU A 31 1.69 14.05 14.97
N ALA A 32 1.58 12.75 15.25
CA ALA A 32 2.46 12.07 16.18
C ALA A 32 2.48 10.56 15.93
N VAL A 33 3.60 9.94 16.30
CA VAL A 33 3.87 8.51 16.21
C VAL A 33 4.50 8.06 17.53
N GLY A 34 4.02 6.97 18.12
CA GLY A 34 4.58 6.47 19.38
C GLY A 34 3.66 5.47 20.09
N PRO A 35 3.94 5.19 21.37
CA PRO A 35 3.10 4.33 22.18
C PRO A 35 1.65 4.87 22.25
N TYR A 36 0.67 3.96 22.11
CA TYR A 36 -0.74 4.33 22.09
C TYR A 36 -1.17 5.11 23.35
N GLU A 37 -0.71 4.67 24.52
CA GLU A 37 -1.09 5.24 25.81
C GLU A 37 -0.69 6.73 25.91
N GLU A 38 0.46 7.10 25.37
CA GLU A 38 0.95 8.48 25.34
C GLU A 38 0.10 9.35 24.41
N LEU A 39 -0.20 8.84 23.21
CA LEU A 39 -1.03 9.56 22.24
C LEU A 39 -2.47 9.72 22.73
N ALA A 40 -3.03 8.69 23.36
CA ALA A 40 -4.37 8.72 23.92
C ALA A 40 -4.47 9.71 25.10
N ALA A 41 -3.46 9.77 25.97
CA ALA A 41 -3.40 10.74 27.06
C ALA A 41 -3.28 12.18 26.54
N ALA A 42 -2.46 12.40 25.50
CA ALA A 42 -2.28 13.72 24.89
C ALA A 42 -3.52 14.19 24.09
N ARG A 43 -4.33 13.28 23.59
CA ARG A 43 -5.50 13.56 22.73
C ARG A 43 -6.71 12.71 23.12
N PRO A 44 -7.29 12.91 24.32
CA PRO A 44 -8.38 12.05 24.85
C PRO A 44 -9.68 12.11 24.03
N ALA A 45 -9.88 13.16 23.24
CA ALA A 45 -11.04 13.31 22.36
C ALA A 45 -10.84 12.71 20.96
N ALA A 46 -9.65 12.17 20.63
CA ALA A 46 -9.40 11.57 19.34
C ALA A 46 -10.16 10.24 19.18
N ARG A 47 -10.73 10.03 17.99
CA ARG A 47 -11.33 8.73 17.65
C ARG A 47 -10.24 7.65 17.60
N VAL A 48 -10.47 6.50 18.22
CA VAL A 48 -9.52 5.38 18.17
C VAL A 48 -10.00 4.31 17.17
N ARG A 49 -9.10 3.90 16.29
CA ARG A 49 -9.24 2.72 15.44
C ARG A 49 -8.19 1.69 15.85
N ARG A 50 -8.64 0.49 16.15
CA ARG A 50 -7.77 -0.64 16.50
C ARG A 50 -7.65 -1.58 15.33
N TRP A 51 -6.43 -2.04 15.09
CA TRP A 51 -6.08 -2.95 14.02
C TRP A 51 -5.30 -4.14 14.57
N PRO A 52 -5.50 -5.34 14.03
CA PRO A 52 -4.63 -6.47 14.35
C PRO A 52 -3.27 -6.30 13.66
N GLY A 53 -2.24 -6.95 14.19
CA GLY A 53 -0.95 -7.13 13.54
C GLY A 53 -0.08 -5.86 13.49
N VAL A 54 0.43 -5.53 12.30
CA VAL A 54 1.51 -4.57 12.13
C VAL A 54 1.06 -3.36 11.33
N LEU A 55 1.28 -2.16 11.88
CA LEU A 55 1.13 -0.89 11.17
C LEU A 55 2.51 -0.43 10.65
N THR A 56 2.58 -0.07 9.36
CA THR A 56 3.83 0.35 8.69
C THR A 56 3.60 1.58 7.84
N PRO A 57 4.64 2.26 7.34
CA PRO A 57 4.49 3.13 6.17
C PRO A 57 3.77 2.39 5.05
N GLY A 58 3.08 3.09 4.18
CA GLY A 58 2.54 2.48 2.98
C GLY A 58 3.66 1.94 2.08
N LEU A 59 3.31 1.05 1.16
CA LEU A 59 4.27 0.42 0.27
C LEU A 59 4.34 1.15 -1.07
N CYS A 60 5.54 1.19 -1.66
CA CYS A 60 5.76 1.57 -3.05
C CYS A 60 5.87 0.32 -3.92
N ASN A 61 5.00 0.19 -4.92
CA ASN A 61 5.12 -0.89 -5.91
C ASN A 61 6.02 -0.44 -7.06
N PRO A 62 7.15 -1.13 -7.32
CA PRO A 62 8.11 -0.72 -8.34
C PRO A 62 7.65 -0.99 -9.78
N TYR A 63 6.56 -1.71 -9.97
CA TYR A 63 6.06 -2.16 -11.27
C TYR A 63 4.86 -1.33 -11.77
N GLY A 64 4.85 -0.01 -11.55
CA GLY A 64 3.74 0.85 -11.97
C GLY A 64 3.34 0.70 -13.44
N PRO A 65 4.25 0.90 -14.42
CA PRO A 65 3.94 0.74 -15.84
C PRO A 65 3.55 -0.70 -16.21
N GLU A 66 4.24 -1.70 -15.69
CA GLU A 66 4.02 -3.11 -15.98
C GLU A 66 2.62 -3.57 -15.54
N LEU A 67 2.18 -3.09 -14.38
CA LEU A 67 0.89 -3.46 -13.80
C LEU A 67 -0.29 -2.62 -14.31
N LEU A 68 -0.05 -1.40 -14.80
CA LEU A 68 -1.12 -0.47 -15.17
C LEU A 68 -1.20 -0.18 -16.67
N GLU A 69 -0.09 -0.31 -17.42
CA GLU A 69 -0.03 -0.07 -18.87
C GLU A 69 0.31 -1.30 -19.70
N GLN A 70 0.83 -2.37 -19.08
CA GLN A 70 1.18 -3.62 -19.73
C GLN A 70 0.34 -4.80 -19.21
N ALA A 71 -0.65 -4.50 -18.38
CA ALA A 71 -1.63 -5.47 -17.87
C ALA A 71 -3.04 -4.93 -18.00
N TYR A 72 -3.98 -5.79 -18.34
CA TYR A 72 -5.41 -5.52 -18.29
C TYR A 72 -6.02 -6.19 -17.07
N HIS A 73 -6.63 -5.40 -16.21
CA HIS A 73 -7.41 -5.90 -15.07
C HIS A 73 -8.86 -6.06 -15.53
N PRO A 74 -9.38 -7.29 -15.68
CA PRO A 74 -10.73 -7.52 -16.19
C PRO A 74 -11.80 -6.84 -15.35
N ASP A 75 -12.89 -6.40 -16.02
CA ASP A 75 -14.09 -5.98 -15.32
C ASP A 75 -14.77 -7.23 -14.69
N PRO A 76 -15.35 -7.13 -13.48
CA PRO A 76 -16.12 -8.25 -12.92
C PRO A 76 -17.19 -8.82 -13.85
N ARG A 77 -17.72 -8.00 -14.78
CA ARG A 77 -18.69 -8.44 -15.80
C ARG A 77 -18.08 -9.28 -16.91
N GLU A 78 -16.76 -9.22 -17.07
CA GLU A 78 -15.98 -9.99 -18.05
C GLU A 78 -15.36 -11.26 -17.42
N ALA A 79 -15.64 -11.54 -16.14
CA ALA A 79 -14.96 -12.59 -15.38
C ALA A 79 -15.19 -14.00 -15.97
N ASP A 80 -16.36 -14.24 -16.56
CA ASP A 80 -16.70 -15.54 -17.20
C ASP A 80 -15.86 -15.78 -18.47
N GLU A 81 -15.47 -14.72 -19.19
CA GLU A 81 -14.72 -14.81 -20.44
C GLU A 81 -13.22 -14.64 -20.23
N LEU A 82 -12.82 -13.68 -19.38
CA LEU A 82 -11.44 -13.26 -19.23
C LEU A 82 -10.79 -13.69 -17.90
N GLY A 83 -11.57 -14.27 -16.99
CA GLY A 83 -11.12 -14.59 -15.65
C GLY A 83 -11.01 -13.33 -14.77
N THR A 84 -10.36 -13.50 -13.60
CA THR A 84 -10.21 -12.44 -12.59
C THR A 84 -8.77 -11.92 -12.50
N GLU A 85 -7.82 -12.64 -13.06
CA GLU A 85 -6.41 -12.27 -13.00
C GLU A 85 -6.03 -11.28 -14.11
N PRO A 86 -4.99 -10.43 -13.87
CA PRO A 86 -4.51 -9.50 -14.88
C PRO A 86 -4.03 -10.22 -16.14
N LEU A 87 -4.51 -9.78 -17.30
CA LEU A 87 -4.07 -10.29 -18.59
C LEU A 87 -2.85 -9.51 -19.08
N THR A 88 -1.83 -10.23 -19.51
CA THR A 88 -0.57 -9.68 -20.03
C THR A 88 -0.18 -10.34 -21.34
N GLY A 89 0.85 -9.85 -22.02
CA GLY A 89 1.44 -10.46 -23.24
C GLY A 89 0.40 -10.75 -24.31
N ALA A 90 0.37 -11.98 -24.81
CA ALA A 90 -0.49 -12.39 -25.91
C ALA A 90 -2.00 -12.27 -25.57
N ALA A 91 -2.40 -12.55 -24.34
CA ALA A 91 -3.78 -12.42 -23.91
C ALA A 91 -4.24 -10.95 -23.93
N LEU A 92 -3.40 -10.04 -23.49
CA LEU A 92 -3.66 -8.60 -23.58
C LEU A 92 -3.69 -8.12 -25.06
N ALA A 93 -2.74 -8.60 -25.88
CA ALA A 93 -2.67 -8.22 -27.30
C ALA A 93 -3.89 -8.66 -28.11
N ALA A 94 -4.61 -9.68 -27.67
CA ALA A 94 -5.86 -10.14 -28.29
C ALA A 94 -7.07 -9.27 -27.94
N LEU A 95 -6.95 -8.35 -26.98
CA LEU A 95 -8.04 -7.46 -26.59
C LEU A 95 -8.04 -6.18 -27.44
N GLU A 96 -9.22 -5.71 -27.81
CA GLU A 96 -9.39 -4.36 -28.33
C GLU A 96 -9.30 -3.33 -27.18
N MET A 97 -8.17 -2.63 -27.11
CA MET A 97 -7.87 -1.70 -26.03
C MET A 97 -8.05 -0.25 -26.47
N THR A 98 -9.15 0.35 -26.03
CA THR A 98 -9.38 1.80 -26.17
C THR A 98 -8.82 2.57 -24.97
N GLU A 99 -8.61 3.89 -25.08
CA GLU A 99 -8.14 4.73 -23.96
C GLU A 99 -9.11 4.67 -22.78
N SER A 100 -10.41 4.61 -23.01
CA SER A 100 -11.43 4.45 -21.96
C SER A 100 -11.26 3.11 -21.23
N ARG A 101 -10.96 2.03 -21.96
CA ARG A 101 -10.75 0.69 -21.40
C ARG A 101 -9.45 0.63 -20.60
N TRP A 102 -8.38 1.30 -21.06
CA TRP A 102 -7.14 1.47 -20.31
C TRP A 102 -7.37 2.20 -18.99
N GLY A 103 -8.02 3.35 -18.99
CA GLY A 103 -8.33 4.09 -17.77
C GLY A 103 -9.22 3.32 -16.80
N ALA A 104 -10.18 2.52 -17.30
CA ALA A 104 -11.02 1.66 -16.47
C ALA A 104 -10.21 0.50 -15.85
N SER A 105 -9.34 -0.14 -16.65
CA SER A 105 -8.40 -1.16 -16.19
C SER A 105 -7.47 -0.61 -15.10
N ALA A 106 -6.85 0.54 -15.32
CA ALA A 106 -5.95 1.18 -14.36
C ALA A 106 -6.63 1.44 -13.01
N ARG A 107 -7.89 1.92 -13.01
CA ARG A 107 -8.66 2.10 -11.76
C ARG A 107 -8.86 0.79 -11.01
N ARG A 108 -9.05 -0.34 -11.70
CA ARG A 108 -9.16 -1.66 -11.07
C ARG A 108 -7.81 -2.15 -10.56
N GLY A 109 -6.74 -1.95 -11.34
CA GLY A 109 -5.37 -2.23 -10.92
C GLY A 109 -4.99 -1.47 -9.65
N VAL A 110 -5.27 -0.17 -9.60
CA VAL A 110 -5.05 0.66 -8.39
C VAL A 110 -5.79 0.11 -7.18
N ARG A 111 -7.07 -0.30 -7.32
CA ARG A 111 -7.81 -0.90 -6.20
C ARG A 111 -7.14 -2.19 -5.69
N ARG A 112 -6.61 -3.02 -6.60
CA ARG A 112 -5.85 -4.22 -6.21
C ARG A 112 -4.56 -3.85 -5.50
N MET A 113 -3.83 -2.84 -5.97
CA MET A 113 -2.64 -2.33 -5.30
C MET A 113 -2.94 -1.80 -3.89
N LEU A 114 -4.01 -1.02 -3.73
CA LEU A 114 -4.45 -0.55 -2.41
C LEU A 114 -4.78 -1.72 -1.47
N ALA A 115 -5.31 -2.82 -1.98
CA ALA A 115 -5.55 -4.03 -1.19
C ALA A 115 -4.27 -4.77 -0.76
N HIS A 116 -3.11 -4.38 -1.28
CA HIS A 116 -1.78 -4.84 -0.90
C HIS A 116 -0.98 -3.77 -0.12
N GLY A 117 -1.64 -2.74 0.41
CA GLY A 117 -0.95 -1.70 1.17
C GLY A 117 -0.13 -0.71 0.34
N THR A 118 -0.24 -0.77 -1.00
CA THR A 118 0.46 0.15 -1.91
C THR A 118 -0.15 1.54 -1.83
N VAL A 119 0.66 2.56 -1.59
CA VAL A 119 0.28 3.98 -1.56
C VAL A 119 1.04 4.80 -2.61
N ALA A 120 2.05 4.22 -3.23
CA ALA A 120 2.79 4.83 -4.34
C ALA A 120 3.18 3.78 -5.38
N VAL A 121 3.40 4.22 -6.61
CA VAL A 121 3.95 3.39 -7.68
C VAL A 121 5.20 4.05 -8.25
N ALA A 122 6.21 3.25 -8.57
CA ALA A 122 7.41 3.74 -9.22
C ALA A 122 7.39 3.45 -10.73
N GLY A 123 8.07 4.30 -11.48
CA GLY A 123 8.17 4.22 -12.93
C GLY A 123 7.26 5.18 -13.67
N ARG A 124 7.66 5.52 -14.91
CA ARG A 124 6.98 6.53 -15.71
C ARG A 124 5.81 5.93 -16.47
N LEU A 125 4.60 6.41 -16.18
CA LEU A 125 3.41 6.15 -16.98
C LEU A 125 3.43 7.02 -18.25
N ARG A 126 3.06 6.42 -19.39
CA ARG A 126 3.07 7.07 -20.71
C ARG A 126 1.67 7.36 -21.22
N ARG A 127 0.64 6.61 -20.75
CA ARG A 127 -0.75 6.82 -21.13
C ARG A 127 -1.39 7.83 -20.18
N GLU A 128 -1.87 8.92 -20.72
CA GLU A 128 -2.53 9.99 -19.95
C GLU A 128 -3.73 9.46 -19.16
N THR A 129 -4.55 8.60 -19.77
CA THR A 129 -5.74 8.01 -19.11
C THR A 129 -5.38 7.12 -17.92
N VAL A 130 -4.21 6.46 -17.97
CA VAL A 130 -3.68 5.65 -16.85
C VAL A 130 -3.09 6.55 -15.78
N ALA A 131 -2.25 7.52 -16.16
CA ALA A 131 -1.69 8.50 -15.23
C ALA A 131 -2.78 9.27 -14.49
N ASP A 132 -3.83 9.69 -15.19
CA ASP A 132 -5.02 10.32 -14.61
C ASP A 132 -5.75 9.41 -13.61
N ALA A 133 -5.87 8.12 -13.91
CA ALA A 133 -6.53 7.17 -13.01
C ALA A 133 -5.73 7.01 -11.70
N VAL A 134 -4.40 6.97 -11.79
CA VAL A 134 -3.49 6.92 -10.63
C VAL A 134 -3.58 8.24 -9.84
N ALA A 135 -3.43 9.39 -10.48
CA ALA A 135 -3.49 10.71 -9.83
C ALA A 135 -4.82 10.92 -9.08
N ARG A 136 -5.96 10.56 -9.70
CA ARG A 136 -7.29 10.69 -9.06
C ARG A 136 -7.50 9.73 -7.90
N SER A 137 -6.76 8.65 -7.82
CA SER A 137 -6.80 7.73 -6.68
C SER A 137 -6.07 8.28 -5.45
N GLY A 138 -5.19 9.25 -5.65
CA GLY A 138 -4.30 9.79 -4.64
C GLY A 138 -3.00 9.00 -4.47
N LEU A 139 -2.77 7.92 -5.23
CA LEU A 139 -1.50 7.20 -5.19
C LEU A 139 -0.34 8.15 -5.55
N GLY A 140 0.74 8.06 -4.77
CA GLY A 140 1.98 8.75 -5.06
C GLY A 140 2.68 8.18 -6.30
N PHE A 141 3.52 9.04 -6.91
CA PHE A 141 4.46 8.61 -7.93
C PHE A 141 5.87 8.72 -7.35
N ASP A 142 6.66 7.68 -7.57
CA ASP A 142 8.07 7.65 -7.20
C ASP A 142 8.95 7.46 -8.43
N GLU A 143 10.18 7.96 -8.37
CA GLU A 143 11.15 7.74 -9.43
C GLU A 143 11.68 6.32 -9.36
N ARG A 144 11.87 5.71 -10.52
CA ARG A 144 12.50 4.42 -10.67
C ARG A 144 13.87 4.60 -11.29
N PHE A 145 14.91 4.44 -10.49
CA PHE A 145 16.30 4.61 -10.94
C PHE A 145 16.89 3.34 -11.56
N GLU A 146 16.37 2.17 -11.15
CA GLU A 146 16.80 0.86 -11.64
C GLU A 146 15.57 0.01 -11.97
N ASP A 147 15.73 -0.89 -12.96
CA ASP A 147 14.66 -1.83 -13.26
C ASP A 147 14.49 -2.84 -12.13
N PRO A 148 13.25 -3.04 -11.65
CA PRO A 148 13.00 -3.96 -10.56
C PRO A 148 13.30 -5.39 -10.97
N GLN A 149 13.84 -6.18 -10.05
CA GLN A 149 14.18 -7.56 -10.27
C GLN A 149 12.96 -8.48 -10.16
N GLY A 150 12.86 -9.44 -11.08
CA GLY A 150 11.79 -10.43 -11.10
C GLY A 150 10.53 -10.01 -11.86
N PRO A 151 9.51 -10.86 -11.88
CA PRO A 151 8.28 -10.60 -12.61
C PRO A 151 7.42 -9.54 -11.88
N PRO A 152 6.67 -8.72 -12.64
CA PRO A 152 5.72 -7.79 -12.07
C PRO A 152 4.70 -8.48 -11.16
N ALA A 153 4.51 -7.96 -9.95
CA ALA A 153 3.60 -8.50 -8.97
C ALA A 153 2.79 -7.39 -8.26
N LEU A 154 1.53 -7.68 -7.95
CA LEU A 154 0.69 -6.79 -7.13
C LEU A 154 1.21 -6.69 -5.70
N ASP A 155 1.85 -7.74 -5.21
CA ASP A 155 2.53 -7.76 -3.93
C ASP A 155 3.91 -7.09 -4.05
N PRO A 156 4.13 -5.89 -3.47
CA PRO A 156 5.42 -5.20 -3.53
C PRO A 156 6.54 -5.92 -2.77
N LEU A 157 6.21 -6.91 -1.93
CA LEU A 157 7.15 -7.72 -1.16
C LEU A 157 7.51 -9.03 -1.88
N ALA A 158 6.92 -9.30 -3.05
CA ALA A 158 7.22 -10.49 -3.83
C ALA A 158 8.69 -10.53 -4.27
N GLY A 159 9.20 -11.75 -4.55
CA GLY A 159 10.56 -11.93 -5.04
C GLY A 159 11.66 -11.76 -3.97
N GLY A 160 11.30 -11.70 -2.69
CA GLY A 160 12.26 -11.58 -1.59
C GLY A 160 12.81 -10.17 -1.40
N ARG A 161 12.11 -9.14 -1.89
CA ARG A 161 12.45 -7.75 -1.64
C ARG A 161 12.43 -7.47 -0.13
N PRO A 162 13.48 -6.83 0.43
CA PRO A 162 13.45 -6.40 1.83
C PRO A 162 12.24 -5.49 2.08
N VAL A 163 11.55 -5.72 3.20
CA VAL A 163 10.32 -4.98 3.52
C VAL A 163 10.60 -3.48 3.63
N GLU A 164 11.73 -3.12 4.22
CA GLU A 164 12.13 -1.72 4.41
C GLU A 164 12.36 -0.98 3.09
N ASP A 165 12.82 -1.68 2.05
CA ASP A 165 13.01 -1.11 0.70
C ASP A 165 11.68 -0.89 -0.03
N ALA A 166 10.62 -1.53 0.45
CA ALA A 166 9.28 -1.34 -0.09
C ALA A 166 8.53 -0.17 0.57
N PHE A 167 8.99 0.34 1.71
CA PHE A 167 8.34 1.46 2.37
C PHE A 167 8.49 2.76 1.60
N VAL A 168 7.41 3.54 1.52
CA VAL A 168 7.49 4.93 1.05
C VAL A 168 8.23 5.79 2.08
N LEU A 169 9.07 6.70 1.60
CA LEU A 169 9.84 7.63 2.42
C LEU A 169 9.14 8.99 2.56
N PRO A 170 9.46 9.77 3.59
CA PRO A 170 10.27 9.44 4.77
C PRO A 170 9.52 8.55 5.77
N PRO A 171 10.15 8.09 6.88
CA PRO A 171 9.48 7.34 7.96
C PRO A 171 8.25 8.06 8.51
N LEU A 172 7.33 7.32 9.18
CA LEU A 172 6.07 7.86 9.69
C LEU A 172 6.25 8.96 10.75
N ASP A 173 7.36 8.91 11.50
CA ASP A 173 7.72 9.89 12.55
C ASP A 173 8.38 11.17 12.01
N PHE A 174 8.48 11.31 10.69
CA PHE A 174 9.00 12.52 10.08
C PHE A 174 7.99 13.67 10.15
N GLU A 175 8.43 14.87 10.56
CA GLU A 175 7.55 16.03 10.70
C GLU A 175 6.86 16.40 9.39
N GLY A 176 5.56 16.66 9.45
CA GLY A 176 4.75 17.02 8.29
C GLY A 176 4.45 15.87 7.33
N ARG A 177 4.74 14.62 7.72
CA ARG A 177 4.47 13.43 6.92
C ARG A 177 2.99 13.32 6.56
N GLN A 178 2.70 13.04 5.29
CA GLN A 178 1.36 12.64 4.87
C GLN A 178 0.95 11.33 5.55
N ALA A 179 -0.34 11.21 5.85
CA ALA A 179 -0.88 10.01 6.49
C ALA A 179 -1.13 8.90 5.47
N ASP A 180 -0.02 8.34 4.96
CA ASP A 180 0.03 7.25 3.99
C ASP A 180 0.67 6.03 4.67
N PHE A 181 -0.17 5.09 5.09
CA PHE A 181 0.28 3.90 5.82
C PHE A 181 -0.60 2.69 5.55
N ALA A 182 -0.09 1.53 5.88
CA ALA A 182 -0.80 0.28 5.74
C ALA A 182 -0.77 -0.54 7.04
N VAL A 183 -1.74 -1.44 7.18
CA VAL A 183 -1.81 -2.38 8.30
C VAL A 183 -1.92 -3.78 7.74
N PHE A 184 -1.13 -4.69 8.30
CA PHE A 184 -1.02 -6.08 7.87
C PHE A 184 -1.37 -7.00 9.05
N ASP A 185 -2.25 -7.97 8.81
CA ASP A 185 -2.51 -9.06 9.74
C ASP A 185 -1.40 -10.11 9.56
N VAL A 186 -0.47 -10.12 10.51
CA VAL A 186 0.74 -10.96 10.46
C VAL A 186 0.61 -12.08 11.49
N PRO A 187 0.24 -13.30 11.08
CA PRO A 187 0.14 -14.44 11.99
C PRO A 187 1.50 -14.78 12.63
N GLY A 188 1.48 -15.11 13.92
CA GLY A 188 2.68 -15.53 14.63
C GLY A 188 3.66 -14.40 14.94
N LEU A 189 3.21 -13.17 14.93
CA LEU A 189 4.00 -12.03 15.41
C LEU A 189 4.33 -12.26 16.89
N SER A 190 5.60 -12.41 17.21
CA SER A 190 6.07 -12.60 18.59
C SER A 190 6.90 -11.40 19.03
N ALA A 191 6.89 -11.13 20.34
CA ALA A 191 7.63 -9.99 20.91
C ALA A 191 9.16 -10.11 20.69
N ASP A 192 9.68 -11.34 20.61
CA ASP A 192 11.11 -11.62 20.45
C ASP A 192 11.49 -11.96 18.99
N GLY A 193 10.54 -11.94 18.07
CA GLY A 193 10.73 -12.28 16.66
C GLY A 193 11.14 -11.08 15.83
N ASP A 194 11.71 -11.35 14.64
CA ASP A 194 11.94 -10.33 13.64
C ASP A 194 10.63 -9.97 12.92
N PRO A 195 10.06 -8.77 13.16
CA PRO A 195 8.78 -8.37 12.58
C PRO A 195 8.85 -8.14 11.07
N TYR A 196 10.01 -7.74 10.55
CA TYR A 196 10.22 -7.57 9.11
C TYR A 196 10.20 -8.91 8.39
N ALA A 197 10.90 -9.90 8.95
CA ALA A 197 10.86 -11.26 8.42
C ALA A 197 9.45 -11.89 8.53
N ALA A 198 8.71 -11.59 9.59
CA ALA A 198 7.32 -12.04 9.74
C ALA A 198 6.41 -11.42 8.68
N LEU A 199 6.51 -10.11 8.44
CA LEU A 199 5.75 -9.40 7.39
C LEU A 199 6.15 -9.89 6.00
N ALA A 200 7.44 -10.09 5.72
CA ALA A 200 7.92 -10.64 4.44
C ALA A 200 7.30 -12.02 4.15
N ARG A 201 7.20 -12.89 5.17
CA ARG A 201 6.57 -14.21 5.02
C ARG A 201 5.05 -14.13 4.81
N ALA A 202 4.38 -13.19 5.49
CA ALA A 202 2.94 -12.98 5.33
C ALA A 202 2.59 -12.40 3.96
N GLY A 203 3.50 -11.62 3.38
CA GLY A 203 3.31 -10.90 2.12
C GLY A 203 2.31 -9.75 2.21
N ALA A 204 2.30 -8.90 1.21
CA ALA A 204 1.43 -7.74 1.19
C ALA A 204 -0.06 -8.11 1.00
N ALA A 205 -0.38 -9.32 0.58
CA ALA A 205 -1.75 -9.83 0.55
C ALA A 205 -2.38 -9.96 1.96
N SER A 206 -1.58 -9.93 3.03
CA SER A 206 -2.05 -9.87 4.42
C SER A 206 -2.59 -8.49 4.82
N CYS A 207 -2.53 -7.49 3.94
CA CYS A 207 -3.04 -6.15 4.21
C CYS A 207 -4.52 -6.16 4.61
N VAL A 208 -4.84 -5.52 5.73
CA VAL A 208 -6.21 -5.37 6.26
C VAL A 208 -6.72 -3.94 6.16
N ALA A 209 -5.82 -2.96 6.04
CA ALA A 209 -6.20 -1.59 5.85
C ALA A 209 -5.10 -0.78 5.14
N THR A 210 -5.52 0.12 4.27
CA THR A 210 -4.65 1.13 3.64
C THR A 210 -5.25 2.50 3.86
N VAL A 211 -4.44 3.39 4.39
CA VAL A 211 -4.77 4.80 4.57
C VAL A 211 -3.92 5.61 3.61
N LEU A 212 -4.56 6.49 2.88
CA LEU A 212 -3.95 7.36 1.89
C LEU A 212 -4.49 8.78 2.09
N ASP A 213 -3.60 9.76 2.25
CA ASP A 213 -3.99 11.13 2.60
C ASP A 213 -4.91 11.20 3.83
N GLY A 214 -4.66 10.37 4.85
CA GLY A 214 -5.47 10.28 6.06
C GLY A 214 -6.84 9.61 5.87
N ARG A 215 -7.16 9.15 4.66
CA ARG A 215 -8.43 8.47 4.34
C ARG A 215 -8.24 6.97 4.28
N LEU A 216 -9.14 6.24 4.92
CA LEU A 216 -9.19 4.78 4.79
C LEU A 216 -9.72 4.42 3.39
N VAL A 217 -8.83 4.01 2.49
CA VAL A 217 -9.13 3.71 1.07
C VAL A 217 -9.31 2.22 0.81
N HIS A 218 -8.77 1.36 1.68
CA HIS A 218 -8.99 -0.08 1.67
C HIS A 218 -9.21 -0.58 3.09
N ARG A 219 -10.15 -1.51 3.24
CA ARG A 219 -10.37 -2.29 4.45
C ARG A 219 -10.86 -3.68 4.07
N ARG A 220 -10.15 -4.71 4.51
CA ARG A 220 -10.61 -6.09 4.43
C ARG A 220 -11.71 -6.31 5.48
N ALA A 221 -12.82 -6.90 5.05
CA ALA A 221 -13.96 -7.24 5.90
C ALA A 221 -13.64 -8.40 6.84
#